data_878ac1acf2ca0215d62e6790a48bfbd9
#
_entry.id   878ac1acf2ca0215d62e6790a48bfbd9
#
_cell.length_a   1.000
_cell.length_b   1.000
_cell.length_c   1.000
_cell.angle_alpha   90.00
_cell.angle_beta   90.00
_cell.angle_gamma   90.00
#
_symmetry.space_group_name_H-M   'P 1'
#
loop_
_entity.id
_entity.type
_entity.pdbx_description
1 polymer ?
#
loop_
_entity_poly.entity_id
_entity_poly.type
_entity_poly.pdbx_seq_one_letter_code
_entity_poly.pdbx_strand_id
1 'polypeptide(L)'
;MKVHFIGAGPGDPDLITVRGKKFIMQSPICLYAGSLVPESLISDAPADAEVFDTASMTLDEIIEIMADAYDRDLSVARVHSGDPSLYGAIGEQMRQLRKRGIPFDVTPGVPAYAAAAAALETELTLPGVSQTLILTRTAMQSSEMPSDETLANFGRTRATLAIHLSIRNIQKIRTELEPFYGAECPAAIVYQASWPNQKVLRCTLATLPKKVRAAKITRTALILIGPVLGARDFKDSALYNPQHVHILRPKKS
;
A
#
# COMPACT_ATOMS: atom_id res chain seq x y z
N MET A 1 18.79 -1.59 -22.53
CA MET A 1 18.63 -1.87 -21.10
C MET A 1 17.63 -0.93 -20.48
N LYS A 2 17.12 -1.20 -19.27
CA LYS A 2 15.93 -0.51 -18.75
C LYS A 2 15.90 -0.60 -17.22
N VAL A 3 15.33 0.42 -16.57
CA VAL A 3 15.00 0.38 -15.13
C VAL A 3 13.60 -0.17 -14.94
N HIS A 4 13.45 -1.24 -14.17
CA HIS A 4 12.17 -1.85 -13.82
C HIS A 4 11.78 -1.44 -12.40
N PHE A 5 10.79 -0.54 -12.24
CA PHE A 5 10.18 -0.27 -10.94
C PHE A 5 9.24 -1.43 -10.60
N ILE A 6 9.49 -2.12 -9.49
CA ILE A 6 8.82 -3.38 -9.15
C ILE A 6 8.15 -3.27 -7.79
N GLY A 7 6.86 -3.59 -7.72
CA GLY A 7 6.18 -3.78 -6.44
C GLY A 7 6.49 -5.15 -5.85
N ALA A 8 7.12 -5.15 -4.67
CA ALA A 8 7.47 -6.37 -3.93
C ALA A 8 6.27 -7.04 -3.24
N GLY A 9 5.12 -6.38 -3.24
CA GLY A 9 4.01 -6.83 -2.40
C GLY A 9 4.14 -6.36 -0.94
N PRO A 10 3.19 -6.77 -0.07
CA PRO A 10 3.04 -6.23 1.27
C PRO A 10 3.99 -6.84 2.30
N GLY A 11 4.62 -7.99 1.99
CA GLY A 11 5.52 -8.68 2.92
C GLY A 11 5.75 -10.15 2.63
N ASP A 12 4.71 -10.91 2.34
CA ASP A 12 4.83 -12.32 1.92
C ASP A 12 5.46 -12.38 0.52
N PRO A 13 6.57 -13.12 0.35
CA PRO A 13 7.23 -13.28 -0.94
C PRO A 13 6.32 -13.86 -2.04
N ASP A 14 5.33 -14.66 -1.69
CA ASP A 14 4.40 -15.24 -2.66
C ASP A 14 3.38 -14.22 -3.20
N LEU A 15 3.31 -13.02 -2.59
CA LEU A 15 2.47 -11.93 -3.06
C LEU A 15 3.15 -10.99 -4.06
N ILE A 16 4.36 -11.30 -4.49
CA ILE A 16 4.97 -10.61 -5.62
C ILE A 16 4.29 -11.05 -6.94
N THR A 17 4.22 -10.13 -7.90
CA THR A 17 3.75 -10.54 -9.22
C THR A 17 4.80 -11.40 -9.94
N VAL A 18 4.34 -12.36 -10.75
CA VAL A 18 5.23 -13.20 -11.58
C VAL A 18 6.16 -12.35 -12.46
N ARG A 19 5.68 -11.21 -12.97
CA ARG A 19 6.48 -10.27 -13.75
C ARG A 19 7.57 -9.62 -12.90
N GLY A 20 7.22 -9.14 -11.71
CA GLY A 20 8.19 -8.52 -10.80
C GLY A 20 9.31 -9.48 -10.41
N LYS A 21 8.96 -10.71 -10.05
CA LYS A 21 9.92 -11.76 -9.73
C LYS A 21 10.87 -12.03 -10.90
N LYS A 22 10.35 -12.16 -12.13
CA LYS A 22 11.17 -12.37 -13.33
C LYS A 22 12.17 -11.23 -13.55
N PHE A 23 11.76 -9.99 -13.35
CA PHE A 23 12.68 -8.86 -13.51
C PHE A 23 13.77 -8.84 -12.44
N ILE A 24 13.46 -9.19 -11.18
CA ILE A 24 14.50 -9.34 -10.14
C ILE A 24 15.52 -10.42 -10.57
N MET A 25 15.04 -11.59 -10.98
CA MET A 25 15.90 -12.71 -11.40
C MET A 25 16.76 -12.44 -12.65
N GLN A 26 16.41 -11.43 -13.45
CA GLN A 26 17.08 -11.13 -14.72
C GLN A 26 17.92 -9.85 -14.66
N SER A 27 17.88 -9.10 -13.56
CA SER A 27 18.56 -7.81 -13.46
C SER A 27 19.91 -7.94 -12.76
N PRO A 28 21.02 -7.59 -13.43
CA PRO A 28 22.36 -7.58 -12.82
C PRO A 28 22.52 -6.57 -11.70
N ILE A 29 21.65 -5.53 -11.67
CA ILE A 29 21.64 -4.51 -10.63
C ILE A 29 20.28 -4.56 -9.91
N CYS A 30 20.30 -4.64 -8.58
CA CYS A 30 19.10 -4.63 -7.75
C CYS A 30 19.18 -3.55 -6.67
N LEU A 31 18.26 -2.58 -6.72
CA LEU A 31 18.10 -1.57 -5.66
C LEU A 31 16.78 -1.82 -4.92
N TYR A 32 16.81 -1.91 -3.62
CA TYR A 32 15.61 -2.17 -2.83
C TYR A 32 15.43 -1.18 -1.66
N ALA A 33 14.22 -1.05 -1.16
CA ALA A 33 13.85 -0.04 -0.15
C ALA A 33 13.96 -0.60 1.28
N GLY A 34 15.15 -1.03 1.68
CA GLY A 34 15.50 -1.38 3.06
C GLY A 34 14.56 -2.38 3.73
N SER A 35 14.26 -2.15 5.00
CA SER A 35 13.53 -3.05 5.90
C SER A 35 12.04 -3.31 5.56
N LEU A 36 11.54 -2.77 4.46
CA LEU A 36 10.15 -2.94 4.02
C LEU A 36 10.02 -3.95 2.87
N VAL A 37 11.14 -4.49 2.38
CA VAL A 37 11.17 -5.52 1.33
C VAL A 37 11.80 -6.77 1.93
N PRO A 38 11.18 -7.96 1.82
CA PRO A 38 11.75 -9.20 2.34
C PRO A 38 13.08 -9.56 1.67
N GLU A 39 14.08 -9.92 2.45
CA GLU A 39 15.39 -10.36 1.94
C GLU A 39 15.26 -11.56 0.99
N SER A 40 14.29 -12.44 1.23
CA SER A 40 14.01 -13.60 0.38
C SER A 40 13.66 -13.23 -1.07
N LEU A 41 13.06 -12.06 -1.30
CA LEU A 41 12.80 -11.55 -2.65
C LEU A 41 14.08 -11.03 -3.32
N ILE A 42 14.96 -10.45 -2.53
CA ILE A 42 16.24 -9.91 -3.04
C ILE A 42 17.21 -11.04 -3.34
N SER A 43 17.17 -12.15 -2.58
CA SER A 43 17.98 -13.33 -2.85
C SER A 43 17.58 -14.08 -4.14
N ASP A 44 16.47 -13.76 -4.76
CA ASP A 44 16.10 -14.21 -6.12
C ASP A 44 16.94 -13.51 -7.23
N ALA A 45 17.67 -12.43 -6.93
CA ALA A 45 18.57 -11.78 -7.90
C ALA A 45 19.72 -12.73 -8.31
N PRO A 46 20.32 -12.54 -9.51
CA PRO A 46 21.49 -13.31 -9.93
C PRO A 46 22.59 -13.32 -8.87
N ALA A 47 23.32 -14.43 -8.74
CA ALA A 47 24.35 -14.59 -7.71
C ALA A 47 25.50 -13.56 -7.83
N ASP A 48 25.72 -13.02 -9.01
CA ASP A 48 26.69 -11.98 -9.35
C ASP A 48 26.07 -10.58 -9.44
N ALA A 49 24.79 -10.41 -9.07
CA ALA A 49 24.13 -9.12 -9.10
C ALA A 49 24.71 -8.16 -8.06
N GLU A 50 24.85 -6.92 -8.45
CA GLU A 50 25.15 -5.81 -7.54
C GLU A 50 23.87 -5.40 -6.81
N VAL A 51 23.81 -5.58 -5.49
CA VAL A 51 22.63 -5.35 -4.66
C VAL A 51 22.84 -4.15 -3.73
N PHE A 52 21.91 -3.19 -3.76
CA PHE A 52 21.99 -1.94 -2.99
C PHE A 52 20.76 -1.76 -2.12
N ASP A 53 20.97 -1.62 -0.79
CA ASP A 53 19.94 -1.11 0.11
C ASP A 53 19.93 0.42 0.04
N THR A 54 18.80 0.98 -0.41
CA THR A 54 18.63 2.42 -0.60
C THR A 54 18.10 3.15 0.63
N ALA A 55 18.00 2.50 1.79
CA ALA A 55 17.42 3.11 3.00
C ALA A 55 18.17 4.36 3.49
N SER A 56 19.48 4.43 3.25
CA SER A 56 20.33 5.57 3.63
C SER A 56 20.75 6.47 2.45
N MET A 57 20.30 6.15 1.22
CA MET A 57 20.73 6.85 0.01
C MET A 57 19.84 8.05 -0.28
N THR A 58 20.46 9.08 -0.84
CA THR A 58 19.77 10.23 -1.44
C THR A 58 19.19 9.89 -2.83
N LEU A 59 18.30 10.75 -3.33
CA LEU A 59 17.77 10.60 -4.68
C LEU A 59 18.89 10.59 -5.73
N ASP A 60 19.87 11.49 -5.60
CA ASP A 60 20.95 11.63 -6.57
C ASP A 60 21.83 10.37 -6.59
N GLU A 61 22.20 9.81 -5.45
CA GLU A 61 22.95 8.56 -5.35
C GLU A 61 22.22 7.39 -6.02
N ILE A 62 20.90 7.27 -5.81
CA ILE A 62 20.07 6.24 -6.44
C ILE A 62 20.05 6.43 -7.97
N ILE A 63 19.92 7.66 -8.44
CA ILE A 63 19.88 7.98 -9.89
C ILE A 63 21.23 7.73 -10.55
N GLU A 64 22.34 8.05 -9.88
CA GLU A 64 23.68 7.78 -10.43
C GLU A 64 23.94 6.28 -10.62
N ILE A 65 23.51 5.43 -9.67
CA ILE A 65 23.62 3.96 -9.84
C ILE A 65 22.81 3.49 -11.07
N MET A 66 21.59 4.04 -11.27
CA MET A 66 20.78 3.67 -12.43
C MET A 66 21.37 4.17 -13.73
N ALA A 67 22.02 5.34 -13.73
CA ALA A 67 22.69 5.91 -14.88
C ALA A 67 23.94 5.11 -15.25
N ASP A 68 24.80 4.81 -14.29
CA ASP A 68 25.97 3.93 -14.47
C ASP A 68 25.56 2.56 -15.05
N ALA A 69 24.52 1.96 -14.50
CA ALA A 69 23.99 0.70 -15.02
C ALA A 69 23.55 0.82 -16.49
N TYR A 70 22.88 1.91 -16.84
CA TYR A 70 22.45 2.17 -18.21
C TYR A 70 23.64 2.34 -19.17
N ASP A 71 24.69 3.07 -18.77
CA ASP A 71 25.91 3.27 -19.55
C ASP A 71 26.70 1.97 -19.75
N ARG A 72 26.59 1.02 -18.79
CA ARG A 72 27.15 -0.33 -18.87
C ARG A 72 26.24 -1.33 -19.60
N ASP A 73 25.13 -0.88 -20.18
CA ASP A 73 24.13 -1.72 -20.87
C ASP A 73 23.48 -2.79 -19.94
N LEU A 74 23.31 -2.47 -18.66
CA LEU A 74 22.73 -3.35 -17.65
C LEU A 74 21.31 -2.95 -17.29
N SER A 75 20.42 -3.93 -17.07
CA SER A 75 19.07 -3.68 -16.54
C SER A 75 19.08 -3.57 -15.02
N VAL A 76 18.17 -2.76 -14.48
CA VAL A 76 18.04 -2.49 -13.07
C VAL A 76 16.68 -2.95 -12.54
N ALA A 77 16.65 -3.75 -11.49
CA ALA A 77 15.46 -4.01 -10.69
C ALA A 77 15.40 -2.98 -9.54
N ARG A 78 14.47 -2.02 -9.62
CA ARG A 78 14.19 -1.07 -8.53
C ARG A 78 12.99 -1.53 -7.74
N VAL A 79 13.21 -2.19 -6.60
CA VAL A 79 12.20 -2.90 -5.81
C VAL A 79 11.64 -2.01 -4.71
N HIS A 80 10.31 -1.84 -4.68
CA HIS A 80 9.56 -1.05 -3.72
C HIS A 80 8.59 -1.91 -2.93
N SER A 81 8.40 -1.62 -1.63
CA SER A 81 7.39 -2.28 -0.81
C SER A 81 5.97 -2.01 -1.34
N GLY A 82 5.10 -2.98 -1.27
CA GLY A 82 3.71 -2.87 -1.71
C GLY A 82 3.60 -2.63 -3.21
N ASP A 83 2.91 -1.56 -3.58
CA ASP A 83 2.77 -1.06 -4.94
C ASP A 83 3.56 0.26 -5.11
N PRO A 84 4.40 0.40 -6.13
CA PRO A 84 5.21 1.60 -6.32
C PRO A 84 4.42 2.89 -6.50
N SER A 85 3.18 2.80 -6.97
CA SER A 85 2.31 3.96 -7.22
C SER A 85 1.74 4.57 -5.93
N LEU A 86 1.82 3.86 -4.79
CA LEU A 86 1.29 4.31 -3.50
C LEU A 86 2.42 4.64 -2.52
N TYR A 87 2.73 5.91 -2.38
CA TYR A 87 3.79 6.43 -1.48
C TYR A 87 5.18 5.85 -1.74
N GLY A 88 5.43 5.33 -2.95
CA GLY A 88 6.69 4.70 -3.34
C GLY A 88 7.80 5.69 -3.73
N ALA A 89 7.53 7.01 -3.75
CA ALA A 89 8.49 8.05 -4.15
C ALA A 89 9.18 7.77 -5.51
N ILE A 90 8.42 7.18 -6.45
CA ILE A 90 8.95 6.89 -7.80
C ILE A 90 8.80 8.07 -8.77
N GLY A 91 7.94 9.03 -8.45
CA GLY A 91 7.65 10.17 -9.34
C GLY A 91 8.89 11.00 -9.68
N GLU A 92 9.69 11.36 -8.66
CA GLU A 92 10.94 12.08 -8.82
C GLU A 92 12.01 11.23 -9.52
N GLN A 93 12.10 9.94 -9.23
CA GLN A 93 13.03 9.03 -9.89
C GLN A 93 12.71 8.93 -11.38
N MET A 94 11.45 8.67 -11.76
CA MET A 94 11.01 8.64 -13.16
C MET A 94 11.24 9.96 -13.89
N ARG A 95 11.05 11.10 -13.20
CA ARG A 95 11.34 12.42 -13.77
C ARG A 95 12.83 12.60 -14.10
N GLN A 96 13.72 12.15 -13.21
CA GLN A 96 15.17 12.22 -13.45
C GLN A 96 15.60 11.28 -14.57
N LEU A 97 15.09 10.05 -14.61
CA LEU A 97 15.38 9.10 -15.69
C LEU A 97 14.94 9.64 -17.06
N ARG A 98 13.72 10.24 -17.13
CA ARG A 98 13.26 10.89 -18.39
C ARG A 98 14.20 11.99 -18.87
N LYS A 99 14.70 12.84 -17.95
CA LYS A 99 15.66 13.91 -18.30
C LYS A 99 16.96 13.36 -18.86
N ARG A 100 17.37 12.16 -18.44
CA ARG A 100 18.59 11.49 -18.90
C ARG A 100 18.36 10.56 -20.10
N GLY A 101 17.12 10.44 -20.59
CA GLY A 101 16.78 9.53 -21.69
C GLY A 101 16.85 8.05 -21.33
N ILE A 102 16.87 7.71 -20.05
CA ILE A 102 16.93 6.33 -19.54
C ILE A 102 15.53 5.73 -19.56
N PRO A 103 15.29 4.63 -20.30
CA PRO A 103 13.99 4.00 -20.38
C PRO A 103 13.65 3.24 -19.07
N PHE A 104 12.38 3.24 -18.72
CA PHE A 104 11.89 2.50 -17.57
C PHE A 104 10.47 1.97 -17.80
N ASP A 105 10.06 1.02 -16.97
CA ASP A 105 8.66 0.59 -16.82
C ASP A 105 8.30 0.41 -15.34
N VAL A 106 7.00 0.21 -15.08
CA VAL A 106 6.47 -0.01 -13.74
C VAL A 106 5.67 -1.31 -13.74
N THR A 107 6.04 -2.20 -12.83
CA THR A 107 5.29 -3.43 -12.52
C THR A 107 4.55 -3.22 -11.20
N PRO A 108 3.20 -3.30 -11.19
CA PRO A 108 2.43 -3.13 -9.97
C PRO A 108 2.72 -4.24 -8.95
N GLY A 109 2.44 -3.95 -7.69
CA GLY A 109 2.48 -4.93 -6.61
C GLY A 109 1.18 -4.97 -5.82
N VAL A 110 1.02 -5.93 -4.92
CA VAL A 110 -0.13 -5.98 -4.00
C VAL A 110 0.07 -4.92 -2.92
N PRO A 111 -0.80 -3.90 -2.84
CA PRO A 111 -0.63 -2.83 -1.87
C PRO A 111 -1.05 -3.25 -0.45
N ALA A 112 -0.51 -2.57 0.56
CA ALA A 112 -0.74 -2.90 1.97
C ALA A 112 -2.23 -2.89 2.37
N TYR A 113 -3.07 -2.04 1.76
CA TYR A 113 -4.49 -2.02 2.08
C TYR A 113 -5.21 -3.29 1.63
N ALA A 114 -4.82 -3.87 0.50
CA ALA A 114 -5.40 -5.13 0.02
C ALA A 114 -5.00 -6.31 0.91
N ALA A 115 -3.73 -6.37 1.32
CA ALA A 115 -3.28 -7.37 2.29
C ALA A 115 -3.94 -7.20 3.67
N ALA A 116 -4.15 -5.97 4.11
CA ALA A 116 -4.87 -5.69 5.36
C ALA A 116 -6.33 -6.11 5.27
N ALA A 117 -7.01 -5.89 4.15
CA ALA A 117 -8.38 -6.35 3.90
C ALA A 117 -8.47 -7.87 3.94
N ALA A 118 -7.52 -8.57 3.31
CA ALA A 118 -7.41 -10.03 3.34
C ALA A 118 -7.19 -10.55 4.77
N ALA A 119 -6.27 -9.94 5.53
CA ALA A 119 -6.02 -10.29 6.94
C ALA A 119 -7.23 -10.04 7.86
N LEU A 120 -8.13 -9.13 7.45
CA LEU A 120 -9.39 -8.85 8.11
C LEU A 120 -10.56 -9.70 7.58
N GLU A 121 -10.37 -10.47 6.51
CA GLU A 121 -11.44 -11.20 5.82
C GLU A 121 -12.63 -10.28 5.50
N THR A 122 -12.33 -9.09 4.97
CA THR A 122 -13.33 -8.02 4.82
C THR A 122 -13.23 -7.41 3.42
N GLU A 123 -14.38 -7.32 2.74
CA GLU A 123 -14.53 -6.46 1.58
C GLU A 123 -14.64 -4.99 2.02
N LEU A 124 -13.84 -4.10 1.42
CA LEU A 124 -13.80 -2.69 1.81
C LEU A 124 -14.92 -1.84 1.19
N THR A 125 -15.72 -2.44 0.30
CA THR A 125 -16.78 -1.78 -0.48
C THR A 125 -18.05 -2.60 -0.46
N LEU A 126 -18.86 -2.48 0.61
CA LEU A 126 -20.10 -3.24 0.76
C LEU A 126 -21.33 -2.45 0.28
N PRO A 127 -22.25 -3.07 -0.50
CA PRO A 127 -23.49 -2.44 -0.95
C PRO A 127 -24.32 -1.88 0.21
N GLY A 128 -24.71 -0.61 0.10
CA GLY A 128 -25.53 0.07 1.10
C GLY A 128 -24.80 0.47 2.39
N VAL A 129 -23.52 0.09 2.55
CA VAL A 129 -22.68 0.47 3.71
C VAL A 129 -21.65 1.52 3.32
N SER A 130 -20.74 1.19 2.42
CA SER A 130 -19.77 2.10 1.81
C SER A 130 -19.30 1.54 0.48
N GLN A 131 -19.28 2.36 -0.56
CA GLN A 131 -18.84 1.98 -1.91
C GLN A 131 -17.55 2.72 -2.31
N THR A 132 -16.93 3.41 -1.37
CA THR A 132 -15.75 4.24 -1.62
C THR A 132 -14.64 3.89 -0.63
N LEU A 133 -13.45 3.69 -1.15
CA LEU A 133 -12.22 3.55 -0.38
C LEU A 133 -11.34 4.77 -0.62
N ILE A 134 -10.99 5.47 0.45
CA ILE A 134 -10.06 6.61 0.41
C ILE A 134 -8.72 6.14 0.96
N LEU A 135 -7.70 6.22 0.12
CA LEU A 135 -6.30 6.01 0.51
C LEU A 135 -5.70 7.36 0.86
N THR A 136 -5.24 7.52 2.08
CA THR A 136 -4.67 8.77 2.56
C THR A 136 -3.58 8.55 3.60
N ARG A 137 -2.97 9.65 4.04
CA ARG A 137 -2.04 9.73 5.16
C ARG A 137 -2.31 11.02 5.95
N THR A 138 -1.66 11.19 7.07
CA THR A 138 -1.61 12.49 7.77
C THR A 138 -0.34 13.24 7.41
N ALA A 139 -0.36 14.56 7.56
CA ALA A 139 0.85 15.37 7.46
C ALA A 139 1.92 14.87 8.42
N MET A 140 3.16 14.86 7.95
CA MET A 140 4.38 14.52 8.69
C MET A 140 5.33 15.72 8.64
N GLN A 141 6.34 15.75 9.51
CA GLN A 141 7.35 16.83 9.50
C GLN A 141 8.04 17.02 8.15
N SER A 142 8.25 15.91 7.43
CA SER A 142 8.96 15.90 6.15
C SER A 142 8.04 16.07 4.92
N SER A 143 6.71 16.10 5.11
CA SER A 143 5.78 16.12 3.98
C SER A 143 4.40 16.60 4.40
N GLU A 144 4.05 17.80 3.98
CA GLU A 144 2.74 18.39 4.16
C GLU A 144 1.66 17.68 3.34
N MET A 145 0.41 17.94 3.67
CA MET A 145 -0.76 17.53 2.87
C MET A 145 -1.29 18.75 2.12
N PRO A 146 -1.86 18.57 0.92
CA PRO A 146 -2.63 19.62 0.28
C PRO A 146 -3.74 20.15 1.22
N SER A 147 -4.07 21.45 1.13
CA SER A 147 -4.97 22.13 2.05
C SER A 147 -6.34 21.48 2.21
N ASP A 148 -6.86 20.91 1.13
CA ASP A 148 -8.17 20.27 1.08
C ASP A 148 -8.16 18.78 1.41
N GLU A 149 -6.97 18.15 1.45
CA GLU A 149 -6.81 16.73 1.78
C GLU A 149 -6.73 16.52 3.30
N THR A 150 -7.74 16.97 4.02
CA THR A 150 -7.81 16.84 5.48
C THR A 150 -8.63 15.62 5.89
N LEU A 151 -8.32 15.05 7.07
CA LEU A 151 -9.13 13.95 7.63
C LEU A 151 -10.58 14.40 7.86
N ALA A 152 -10.82 15.66 8.18
CA ALA A 152 -12.18 16.20 8.35
C ALA A 152 -12.96 16.18 7.02
N ASN A 153 -12.33 16.58 5.91
CA ASN A 153 -12.97 16.55 4.59
C ASN A 153 -13.28 15.12 4.16
N PHE A 154 -12.35 14.20 4.35
CA PHE A 154 -12.57 12.77 4.07
C PHE A 154 -13.61 12.17 5.02
N GLY A 155 -13.60 12.56 6.29
CA GLY A 155 -14.57 12.11 7.31
C GLY A 155 -16.02 12.43 6.95
N ARG A 156 -16.29 13.57 6.33
CA ARG A 156 -17.63 13.97 5.88
C ARG A 156 -18.25 12.97 4.90
N THR A 157 -17.44 12.29 4.12
CA THR A 157 -17.91 11.27 3.16
C THR A 157 -18.39 10.00 3.83
N ARG A 158 -17.93 9.70 5.06
CA ARG A 158 -18.14 8.44 5.80
C ARG A 158 -17.73 7.20 5.01
N ALA A 159 -16.86 7.37 4.01
CA ALA A 159 -16.28 6.31 3.21
C ALA A 159 -15.35 5.42 4.06
N THR A 160 -14.99 4.26 3.55
CA THR A 160 -13.92 3.46 4.14
C THR A 160 -12.60 4.19 3.99
N LEU A 161 -11.86 4.42 5.08
CA LEU A 161 -10.54 5.05 5.05
C LEU A 161 -9.44 4.01 5.28
N ALA A 162 -8.41 4.04 4.44
CA ALA A 162 -7.15 3.34 4.65
C ALA A 162 -6.04 4.38 4.82
N ILE A 163 -5.58 4.56 6.07
CA ILE A 163 -4.66 5.64 6.44
C ILE A 163 -3.26 5.05 6.59
N HIS A 164 -2.40 5.41 5.64
CA HIS A 164 -1.01 4.97 5.55
C HIS A 164 -0.07 5.85 6.36
N LEU A 165 1.13 5.36 6.72
CA LEU A 165 2.26 6.12 7.28
C LEU A 165 1.95 6.95 8.54
N SER A 166 0.81 6.74 9.20
CA SER A 166 0.23 7.69 10.16
C SER A 166 0.03 7.12 11.56
N ILE A 167 0.57 5.94 11.86
CA ILE A 167 0.33 5.27 13.15
C ILE A 167 0.77 6.11 14.36
N ARG A 168 1.77 6.97 14.21
CA ARG A 168 2.23 7.89 15.27
C ARG A 168 1.23 9.01 15.55
N ASN A 169 0.38 9.35 14.59
CA ASN A 169 -0.65 10.40 14.69
C ASN A 169 -2.01 9.85 15.13
N ILE A 170 -2.05 8.66 15.72
CA ILE A 170 -3.28 7.93 16.03
C ILE A 170 -4.26 8.71 16.91
N GLN A 171 -3.78 9.55 17.82
CA GLN A 171 -4.63 10.40 18.65
C GLN A 171 -5.30 11.50 17.83
N LYS A 172 -4.55 12.16 16.94
CA LYS A 172 -5.06 13.17 16.00
C LYS A 172 -6.11 12.55 15.08
N ILE A 173 -5.83 11.37 14.51
CA ILE A 173 -6.78 10.63 13.64
C ILE A 173 -8.10 10.40 14.36
N ARG A 174 -8.08 9.91 15.61
CA ARG A 174 -9.29 9.77 16.41
C ARG A 174 -10.04 11.09 16.57
N THR A 175 -9.36 12.13 17.04
CA THR A 175 -9.97 13.43 17.36
C THR A 175 -10.62 14.06 16.13
N GLU A 176 -9.99 13.99 14.95
CA GLU A 176 -10.50 14.59 13.73
C GLU A 176 -11.61 13.78 13.06
N LEU A 177 -11.66 12.46 13.25
CA LEU A 177 -12.66 11.60 12.59
C LEU A 177 -13.86 11.27 13.47
N GLU A 178 -13.73 11.29 14.79
CA GLU A 178 -14.82 10.95 15.72
C GLU A 178 -16.10 11.81 15.51
N PRO A 179 -16.03 13.11 15.18
CA PRO A 179 -17.23 13.90 14.90
C PRO A 179 -18.05 13.41 13.70
N PHE A 180 -17.45 12.72 12.76
CA PHE A 180 -18.10 12.25 11.53
C PHE A 180 -18.52 10.78 11.60
N TYR A 181 -17.66 9.94 12.15
CA TYR A 181 -17.89 8.50 12.22
C TYR A 181 -18.56 8.04 13.51
N GLY A 182 -18.43 8.82 14.59
CA GLY A 182 -18.83 8.43 15.94
C GLY A 182 -17.77 7.57 16.65
N ALA A 183 -17.81 7.61 17.98
CA ALA A 183 -16.86 6.91 18.85
C ALA A 183 -16.83 5.39 18.62
N GLU A 184 -18.00 4.79 18.37
CA GLU A 184 -18.17 3.35 18.20
C GLU A 184 -17.93 2.85 16.76
N CYS A 185 -17.55 3.75 15.83
CA CYS A 185 -17.24 3.32 14.47
C CYS A 185 -16.16 2.25 14.48
N PRO A 186 -16.38 1.13 13.77
CA PRO A 186 -15.39 0.07 13.65
C PRO A 186 -14.08 0.58 13.05
N ALA A 187 -12.97 0.15 13.63
CA ALA A 187 -11.62 0.46 13.20
C ALA A 187 -10.73 -0.77 13.34
N ALA A 188 -9.68 -0.83 12.53
CA ALA A 188 -8.69 -1.88 12.63
C ALA A 188 -7.28 -1.34 12.38
N ILE A 189 -6.29 -1.95 13.03
CA ILE A 189 -4.88 -1.77 12.71
C ILE A 189 -4.35 -3.11 12.23
N VAL A 190 -3.70 -3.12 11.09
CA VAL A 190 -2.96 -4.28 10.60
C VAL A 190 -1.48 -3.91 10.56
N TYR A 191 -0.73 -4.49 11.49
CA TYR A 191 0.71 -4.34 11.59
C TYR A 191 1.38 -5.41 10.75
N GLN A 192 2.31 -5.01 9.89
CA GLN A 192 3.08 -5.90 9.01
C GLN A 192 2.18 -6.95 8.32
N ALA A 193 1.17 -6.47 7.57
CA ALA A 193 0.27 -7.34 6.82
C ALA A 193 1.04 -8.31 5.94
N SER A 194 0.68 -9.59 5.99
CA SER A 194 1.30 -10.74 5.31
C SER A 194 2.71 -11.15 5.79
N TRP A 195 3.33 -10.44 6.71
CA TRP A 195 4.59 -10.86 7.32
C TRP A 195 4.35 -11.95 8.39
N PRO A 196 5.38 -12.78 8.73
CA PRO A 196 5.24 -13.83 9.77
C PRO A 196 4.82 -13.31 11.14
N ASN A 197 5.14 -12.06 11.46
CA ASN A 197 4.79 -11.40 12.72
C ASN A 197 3.59 -10.44 12.58
N GLN A 198 2.73 -10.64 11.58
CA GLN A 198 1.50 -9.89 11.40
C GLN A 198 0.66 -9.84 12.68
N LYS A 199 0.11 -8.66 12.98
CA LYS A 199 -0.88 -8.47 14.05
C LYS A 199 -2.10 -7.74 13.53
N VAL A 200 -3.28 -8.24 13.86
CA VAL A 200 -4.56 -7.62 13.57
C VAL A 200 -5.21 -7.16 14.88
N LEU A 201 -5.47 -5.87 14.99
CA LEU A 201 -6.16 -5.28 16.14
C LEU A 201 -7.50 -4.71 15.69
N ARG A 202 -8.59 -5.39 16.00
CA ARG A 202 -9.95 -4.86 15.81
C ARG A 202 -10.36 -4.03 17.03
N CYS A 203 -10.96 -2.87 16.80
CA CYS A 203 -11.36 -1.93 17.86
C CYS A 203 -12.45 -0.97 17.35
N THR A 204 -12.82 0.00 18.19
CA THR A 204 -13.59 1.17 17.75
C THR A 204 -12.69 2.39 17.63
N LEU A 205 -13.17 3.43 16.96
CA LEU A 205 -12.43 4.68 16.81
C LEU A 205 -12.05 5.28 18.17
N ALA A 206 -12.94 5.20 19.16
CA ALA A 206 -12.66 5.64 20.52
C ALA A 206 -11.51 4.87 21.20
N THR A 207 -11.43 3.57 21.00
CA THR A 207 -10.45 2.69 21.65
C THR A 207 -9.14 2.54 20.89
N LEU A 208 -9.10 3.02 19.65
CA LEU A 208 -7.98 2.91 18.70
C LEU A 208 -6.62 3.34 19.33
N PRO A 209 -6.47 4.54 19.96
CA PRO A 209 -5.18 4.94 20.51
C PRO A 209 -4.71 4.06 21.69
N LYS A 210 -5.66 3.57 22.50
CA LYS A 210 -5.33 2.66 23.62
C LYS A 210 -4.80 1.33 23.10
N LYS A 211 -5.44 0.76 22.07
CA LYS A 211 -5.02 -0.50 21.44
C LYS A 211 -3.63 -0.41 20.84
N VAL A 212 -3.34 0.68 20.09
CA VAL A 212 -2.02 0.91 19.46
C VAL A 212 -0.92 1.01 20.52
N ARG A 213 -1.16 1.77 21.60
CA ARG A 213 -0.20 1.91 22.70
C ARG A 213 0.06 0.59 23.42
N ALA A 214 -0.98 -0.16 23.73
CA ALA A 214 -0.85 -1.47 24.38
C ALA A 214 -0.06 -2.47 23.54
N ALA A 215 -0.23 -2.44 22.21
CA ALA A 215 0.49 -3.30 21.28
C ALA A 215 1.90 -2.80 20.95
N LYS A 216 2.31 -1.60 21.43
CA LYS A 216 3.61 -0.94 21.18
C LYS A 216 3.92 -0.78 19.69
N ILE A 217 2.89 -0.53 18.86
CA ILE A 217 3.04 -0.36 17.41
C ILE A 217 3.38 1.11 17.12
N THR A 218 4.53 1.36 16.48
CA THR A 218 5.04 2.70 16.18
C THR A 218 5.34 2.94 14.70
N ARG A 219 5.31 1.89 13.87
CA ARG A 219 5.62 1.92 12.42
C ARG A 219 5.00 0.72 11.71
N THR A 220 5.06 0.71 10.38
CA THR A 220 4.70 -0.43 9.50
C THR A 220 3.30 -0.98 9.79
N ALA A 221 2.34 -0.09 9.97
CA ALA A 221 0.96 -0.45 10.26
C ALA A 221 0.00 0.40 9.43
N LEU A 222 -1.02 -0.25 8.89
CA LEU A 222 -2.14 0.38 8.22
C LEU A 222 -3.30 0.55 9.19
N ILE A 223 -3.95 1.70 9.14
CA ILE A 223 -5.14 2.00 9.92
C ILE A 223 -6.33 1.97 8.96
N LEU A 224 -7.34 1.16 9.27
CA LEU A 224 -8.60 1.10 8.54
C LEU A 224 -9.72 1.62 9.45
N ILE A 225 -10.59 2.49 8.90
CA ILE A 225 -11.74 3.06 9.63
C ILE A 225 -12.94 3.06 8.69
N GLY A 226 -14.05 2.59 9.20
CA GLY A 226 -15.31 2.64 8.46
C GLY A 226 -16.32 1.59 8.89
N PRO A 227 -17.61 1.84 8.61
CA PRO A 227 -18.68 0.94 9.01
C PRO A 227 -18.57 -0.46 8.40
N VAL A 228 -17.92 -0.63 7.23
CA VAL A 228 -17.72 -1.93 6.58
C VAL A 228 -16.97 -2.94 7.47
N LEU A 229 -16.08 -2.45 8.36
CA LEU A 229 -15.26 -3.31 9.21
C LEU A 229 -16.06 -4.04 10.29
N GLY A 230 -17.29 -3.61 10.55
CA GLY A 230 -18.20 -4.22 11.52
C GLY A 230 -19.53 -4.65 10.92
N ALA A 231 -19.75 -4.46 9.64
CA ALA A 231 -21.00 -4.83 8.98
C ALA A 231 -21.13 -6.36 8.91
N ARG A 232 -22.25 -6.87 9.43
CA ARG A 232 -22.63 -8.29 9.35
C ARG A 232 -23.85 -8.49 8.46
N ASP A 233 -24.78 -7.53 8.53
CA ASP A 233 -25.97 -7.51 7.71
C ASP A 233 -25.87 -6.35 6.72
N PHE A 234 -25.84 -6.67 5.45
CA PHE A 234 -25.78 -5.71 4.33
C PHE A 234 -26.56 -6.29 3.14
N LYS A 235 -26.93 -5.41 2.21
CA LYS A 235 -27.67 -5.83 1.02
C LYS A 235 -26.78 -6.66 0.10
N ASP A 236 -27.30 -7.78 -0.37
CA ASP A 236 -26.64 -8.55 -1.40
C ASP A 236 -26.41 -7.71 -2.67
N SER A 237 -25.30 -7.97 -3.32
CA SER A 237 -25.04 -7.36 -4.63
C SER A 237 -26.12 -7.75 -5.62
N ALA A 238 -26.64 -6.76 -6.37
CA ALA A 238 -27.55 -7.03 -7.47
C ALA A 238 -26.96 -8.00 -8.51
N LEU A 239 -25.64 -8.11 -8.58
CA LEU A 239 -24.93 -9.04 -9.46
C LEU A 239 -25.37 -10.50 -9.26
N TYR A 240 -25.64 -10.90 -8.00
CA TYR A 240 -26.06 -12.27 -7.66
C TYR A 240 -27.59 -12.44 -7.59
N ASN A 241 -28.37 -11.35 -7.72
CA ASN A 241 -29.82 -11.43 -7.72
C ASN A 241 -30.30 -12.25 -8.94
N PRO A 242 -31.07 -13.35 -8.75
CA PRO A 242 -31.55 -14.16 -9.85
C PRO A 242 -32.41 -13.40 -10.86
N GLN A 243 -33.08 -12.34 -10.44
CA GLN A 243 -33.92 -11.49 -11.29
C GLN A 243 -33.12 -10.38 -11.99
N HIS A 244 -31.86 -10.19 -11.69
CA HIS A 244 -31.02 -9.19 -12.34
C HIS A 244 -30.56 -9.68 -13.71
N VAL A 245 -31.06 -9.01 -14.75
CA VAL A 245 -30.74 -9.29 -16.16
C VAL A 245 -29.53 -8.46 -16.59
N HIS A 246 -28.57 -9.09 -17.23
CA HIS A 246 -27.39 -8.42 -17.81
C HIS A 246 -26.90 -9.23 -19.04
N ILE A 247 -25.92 -8.69 -19.77
CA ILE A 247 -25.45 -9.27 -21.05
C ILE A 247 -25.12 -10.77 -20.94
N LEU A 248 -24.50 -11.23 -19.84
CA LEU A 248 -24.13 -12.63 -19.63
C LEU A 248 -25.25 -13.46 -18.94
N ARG A 249 -26.31 -12.81 -18.50
CA ARG A 249 -27.49 -13.44 -17.89
C ARG A 249 -28.76 -12.80 -18.46
N PRO A 250 -29.12 -13.08 -19.75
CA PRO A 250 -30.32 -12.57 -20.36
C PRO A 250 -31.55 -13.14 -19.67
N LYS A 251 -32.68 -12.44 -19.79
CA LYS A 251 -33.98 -12.95 -19.32
C LYS A 251 -34.27 -14.29 -20.03
N LYS A 252 -34.52 -15.34 -19.25
CA LYS A 252 -35.01 -16.59 -19.86
C LYS A 252 -36.38 -16.32 -20.45
N SER A 253 -36.52 -16.51 -21.73
CA SER A 253 -37.80 -16.49 -22.47
C SER A 253 -38.75 -17.56 -21.97
#